data_22c06afde10df4571fa68a95994b1785
#
_entry.id   22c06afde10df4571fa68a95994b1785
#
_cell.length_a   1.000
_cell.length_b   1.000
_cell.length_c   1.000
_cell.angle_alpha   90.00
_cell.angle_beta   90.00
_cell.angle_gamma   90.00
#
_symmetry.space_group_name_H-M   'P 1'
#
loop_
_entity.id
_entity.type
_entity.pdbx_description
1 polymer ?
#
loop_
_entity_poly.entity_id
_entity_poly.type
_entity_poly.pdbx_seq_one_letter_code
_entity_poly.pdbx_strand_id
1 'polypeptide(L)' 'MEHTDVGQYTEEQKPRKRNRVRELRENRLMTQAQLAKKAKVALRTIHSVEKGMNCRMDTKRKILLALGLRFEDKDQVFLD' A
#
# COMPACT_ATOMS: atom_id res chain seq x y z
N MET A 1 -11.75 -30.04 2.88
CA MET A 1 -11.44 -29.58 3.13
C MET A 1 -11.17 -28.92 2.99
N GLU A 2 -11.02 -28.92 3.01
CA GLU A 2 -10.71 -28.18 3.04
C GLU A 2 -10.29 -27.46 3.11
N HIS A 3 -10.05 -27.28 3.09
CA HIS A 3 -9.64 -26.41 3.26
C HIS A 3 -9.51 -25.58 3.48
N THR A 4 -9.63 -25.37 3.51
CA THR A 4 -9.55 -24.65 3.89
C THR A 4 -9.42 -23.96 4.48
N ASP A 5 -9.39 -23.62 4.62
CA ASP A 5 -9.22 -23.07 5.28
C ASP A 5 -8.88 -22.59 6.00
N VAL A 6 -9.08 -22.92 6.31
CA VAL A 6 -7.93 -22.75 7.16
C VAL A 6 -7.23 -21.43 6.92
N GLY A 7 -7.07 -20.62 7.93
CA GLY A 7 -6.48 -19.34 7.74
C GLY A 7 -7.26 -18.45 6.80
N GLN A 8 -8.37 -18.92 6.37
CA GLN A 8 -9.27 -18.12 5.54
C GLN A 8 -10.04 -17.18 6.43
N TYR A 9 -10.17 -15.95 6.00
CA TYR A 9 -11.00 -15.00 6.71
C TYR A 9 -12.40 -15.02 6.15
N THR A 10 -13.39 -14.88 7.02
CA THR A 10 -14.72 -14.46 6.57
C THR A 10 -14.64 -12.97 6.23
N GLU A 11 -15.67 -12.46 5.58
CA GLU A 11 -15.66 -11.02 5.25
C GLU A 11 -15.56 -10.16 6.50
N GLU A 12 -16.20 -10.57 7.59
CA GLU A 12 -16.15 -9.80 8.83
C GLU A 12 -14.77 -9.85 9.48
N GLN A 13 -14.02 -10.94 9.27
CA GLN A 13 -12.72 -11.13 9.91
C GLN A 13 -11.57 -10.63 9.06
N LYS A 14 -11.82 -10.39 7.79
CA LYS A 14 -10.78 -9.95 6.87
C LYS A 14 -10.28 -8.57 7.27
N PRO A 15 -8.96 -8.37 7.39
CA PRO A 15 -8.43 -7.06 7.73
C PRO A 15 -8.92 -6.01 6.74
N ARG A 16 -9.28 -4.85 7.27
CA ARG A 16 -9.73 -3.75 6.43
C ARG A 16 -8.54 -3.18 5.66
N LYS A 17 -8.74 -2.98 4.37
CA LYS A 17 -7.72 -2.36 3.53
C LYS A 17 -7.61 -0.88 3.91
N ARG A 18 -6.41 -0.44 4.26
CA ARG A 18 -6.19 0.94 4.67
C ARG A 18 -5.65 1.81 3.54
N ASN A 19 -5.06 1.18 2.54
CA ASN A 19 -4.58 1.92 1.39
C ASN A 19 -4.46 0.98 0.20
N ARG A 20 -4.24 1.57 -0.96
CA ARG A 20 -4.14 0.84 -2.21
C ARG A 20 -2.72 0.88 -2.78
N VAL A 21 -1.74 1.16 -1.93
CA VAL A 21 -0.36 1.32 -2.41
C VAL A 21 0.15 0.05 -3.06
N ARG A 22 -0.05 -1.10 -2.39
CA ARG A 22 0.41 -2.37 -2.95
C ARG A 22 -0.26 -2.67 -4.28
N GLU A 23 -1.55 -2.48 -4.36
CA GLU A 23 -2.31 -2.73 -5.57
C GLU A 23 -1.78 -1.88 -6.73
N LEU A 24 -1.60 -0.59 -6.47
CA LEU A 24 -1.14 0.32 -7.52
C LEU A 24 0.31 0.05 -7.91
N ARG A 25 1.14 -0.34 -6.92
CA ARG A 25 2.52 -0.72 -7.20
C ARG A 25 2.58 -1.94 -8.11
N GLU A 26 1.79 -2.96 -7.76
CA GLU A 26 1.78 -4.20 -8.53
C GLU A 26 1.23 -3.97 -9.93
N ASN A 27 0.23 -3.12 -10.07
CA ASN A 27 -0.32 -2.77 -11.39
C ASN A 27 0.74 -2.12 -12.28
N ARG A 28 1.74 -1.50 -11.67
CA ARG A 28 2.83 -0.85 -12.40
C ARG A 28 4.06 -1.75 -12.51
N LEU A 29 3.91 -3.01 -12.10
CA LEU A 29 4.97 -4.02 -12.20
C LEU A 29 6.24 -3.58 -11.44
N MET A 30 6.07 -2.92 -10.31
CA MET A 30 7.18 -2.50 -9.48
C MET A 30 7.30 -3.40 -8.26
N THR A 31 8.56 -3.67 -7.86
CA THR A 31 8.82 -4.27 -6.55
C THR A 31 8.72 -3.21 -5.47
N GLN A 32 8.65 -3.65 -4.21
CA GLN A 32 8.68 -2.70 -3.10
C GLN A 32 9.96 -1.88 -3.12
N ALA A 33 11.08 -2.52 -3.43
CA ALA A 33 12.37 -1.81 -3.49
C ALA A 33 12.37 -0.76 -4.59
N GLN A 34 11.79 -1.07 -5.73
CA GLN A 34 11.71 -0.11 -6.83
C GLN A 34 10.85 1.08 -6.47
N LEU A 35 9.71 0.83 -5.81
CA LEU A 35 8.86 1.93 -5.37
C LEU A 35 9.57 2.78 -4.32
N ALA A 36 10.23 2.14 -3.36
CA ALA A 36 10.95 2.87 -2.32
C ALA A 36 12.00 3.79 -2.93
N LYS A 37 12.76 3.27 -3.88
CA LYS A 37 13.79 4.05 -4.55
C LYS A 37 13.18 5.22 -5.31
N LYS A 38 12.11 4.97 -6.03
CA LYS A 38 11.44 6.00 -6.82
C LYS A 38 10.83 7.07 -5.93
N ALA A 39 10.27 6.67 -4.79
CA ALA A 39 9.67 7.59 -3.84
C ALA A 39 10.70 8.24 -2.92
N LYS A 40 11.95 7.76 -2.95
CA LYS A 40 13.04 8.27 -2.12
C LYS A 40 12.72 8.10 -0.64
N VAL A 41 12.21 6.92 -0.30
CA VAL A 41 11.95 6.53 1.09
C VAL A 41 12.61 5.18 1.34
N ALA A 42 12.74 4.83 2.61
CA ALA A 42 13.32 3.53 2.96
C ALA A 42 12.41 2.40 2.53
N LEU A 43 13.01 1.25 2.19
CA LEU A 43 12.24 0.07 1.82
C LEU A 43 11.26 -0.32 2.92
N ARG A 44 11.71 -0.26 4.18
CA ARG A 44 10.82 -0.62 5.29
C ARG A 44 9.64 0.32 5.42
N THR A 45 9.78 1.57 4.93
CA THR A 45 8.66 2.50 4.92
C THR A 45 7.57 1.99 3.98
N ILE A 46 7.94 1.54 2.79
CA ILE A 46 6.96 0.95 1.87
C ILE A 46 6.34 -0.30 2.47
N HIS A 47 7.17 -1.15 3.07
CA HIS A 47 6.70 -2.37 3.69
C HIS A 47 5.65 -2.08 4.79
N SER A 48 5.94 -1.11 5.65
CA SER A 48 5.03 -0.73 6.71
C SER A 48 3.74 -0.12 6.19
N VAL A 49 3.85 0.75 5.19
CA VAL A 49 2.67 1.38 4.60
C VAL A 49 1.76 0.34 3.97
N GLU A 50 2.32 -0.61 3.25
CA GLU A 50 1.51 -1.65 2.61
C GLU A 50 0.84 -2.57 3.62
N LYS A 51 1.38 -2.65 4.83
CA LYS A 51 0.74 -3.39 5.91
C LYS A 51 -0.39 -2.60 6.57
N GLY A 52 -0.59 -1.35 6.18
CA GLY A 52 -1.64 -0.54 6.73
C GLY A 52 -1.20 0.40 7.85
N MET A 53 0.10 0.52 8.09
CA MET A 53 0.60 1.44 9.10
C MET A 53 0.49 2.87 8.60
N ASN A 54 0.20 3.79 9.51
CA ASN A 54 0.14 5.21 9.16
C ASN A 54 1.50 5.74 8.75
N CYS A 55 1.49 6.76 7.90
CA CYS A 55 2.71 7.46 7.56
C CYS A 55 2.40 8.96 7.47
N ARG A 56 3.47 9.75 7.49
CA ARG A 56 3.35 11.20 7.44
C ARG A 56 2.82 11.63 6.08
N MET A 57 2.25 12.83 6.05
CA MET A 57 1.73 13.39 4.82
C MET A 57 2.82 13.52 3.76
N ASP A 58 4.03 13.88 4.17
CA ASP A 58 5.15 13.99 3.24
C ASP A 58 5.46 12.63 2.59
N THR A 59 5.40 11.58 3.39
CA THR A 59 5.62 10.22 2.87
C THR A 59 4.52 9.84 1.89
N LYS A 60 3.27 10.18 2.21
CA LYS A 60 2.16 9.92 1.30
C LYS A 60 2.36 10.63 -0.03
N ARG A 61 2.80 11.89 0.00
CA ARG A 61 3.05 12.64 -1.22
C ARG A 61 4.13 11.96 -2.07
N LYS A 62 5.23 11.56 -1.42
CA LYS A 62 6.32 10.92 -2.14
C LYS A 62 5.87 9.64 -2.82
N ILE A 63 5.09 8.84 -2.11
CA ILE A 63 4.58 7.58 -2.66
C ILE A 63 3.63 7.85 -3.83
N LEU A 64 2.73 8.81 -3.67
CA LEU A 64 1.78 9.14 -4.72
C LEU A 64 2.51 9.57 -6.00
N LEU A 65 3.48 10.47 -5.87
CA LEU A 65 4.22 10.94 -7.02
C LEU A 65 5.00 9.80 -7.68
N ALA A 66 5.56 8.90 -6.87
CA ALA A 66 6.28 7.75 -7.40
C ALA A 66 5.35 6.80 -8.16
N LEU A 67 4.07 6.79 -7.81
CA LEU A 67 3.07 5.98 -8.50
C LEU A 67 2.48 6.71 -9.71
N GLY A 68 2.95 7.92 -10.01
CA GLY A 68 2.45 8.69 -11.12
C GLY A 68 1.13 9.39 -10.84
N LEU A 69 0.80 9.57 -9.57
CA LEU A 69 -0.43 10.19 -9.16
C LEU A 69 -0.16 11.58 -8.61
N ARG A 70 -1.22 12.37 -8.48
CA ARG A 70 -1.11 13.70 -7.89
C ARG A 70 -1.46 13.64 -6.41
N PHE A 71 -1.02 14.64 -5.67
CA PHE A 71 -1.32 14.69 -4.25
C PHE A 71 -2.84 14.77 -4.01
N GLU A 72 -3.58 15.39 -4.91
CA GLU A 72 -5.04 15.44 -4.81
C GLU A 72 -5.68 14.05 -4.81
N ASP A 73 -4.97 13.06 -5.32
CA ASP A 73 -5.48 11.68 -5.38
C ASP A 73 -5.32 10.93 -4.07
N LYS A 74 -4.80 11.58 -3.02
CA LYS A 74 -4.45 10.87 -1.79
C LYS A 74 -5.63 10.13 -1.16
N ASP A 75 -6.81 10.69 -1.24
CA ASP A 75 -7.98 10.08 -0.61
C ASP A 75 -8.45 8.84 -1.36
N GLN A 76 -8.02 8.67 -2.60
CA GLN A 76 -8.32 7.47 -3.39
C GLN A 76 -7.33 6.35 -3.11
N VAL A 77 -6.19 6.69 -2.53
CA VAL A 77 -5.13 5.72 -2.27
C VAL A 77 -5.03 5.40 -0.78
N PHE A 78 -5.05 6.43 0.05
CA PHE A 78 -4.98 6.28 1.50
C PHE A 78 -6.39 6.46 2.04
N LEU A 79 -6.99 5.34 2.45
CA LEU A 79 -8.43 5.25 2.67
C LEU A 79 -8.87 5.56 4.09
N ASP A 80 -7.94 5.80 5.02
CA ASP A 80 -8.31 6.14 6.40
C ASP A 80 -7.78 7.49 6.85
#